data_20af65c429a51cc1f8c65db65aff9d3f
#
_entry.id   20af65c429a51cc1f8c65db65aff9d3f
#
_cell.length_a   1.000
_cell.length_b   1.000
_cell.length_c   1.000
_cell.angle_alpha   90.00
_cell.angle_beta   90.00
_cell.angle_gamma   90.00
#
_symmetry.space_group_name_H-M   'P 1'
#
loop_
_entity.id
_entity.type
_entity.pdbx_description
1 polymer ?
#
loop_
_entity_poly.entity_id
_entity_poly.type
_entity_poly.pdbx_seq_one_letter_code
_entity_poly.pdbx_strand_id
1 'polypeptide(L)'
;MKPLFMWAGGKNKMLKKYANYLPEQFDSYIEPFLGGGAMFVWAYKKNPEATFFLNDVNEDIMRIYQSIRNDVGNFLTTLDKYQEDFLPLSKPERKKFYYALRQEHAYNYQKWTATEEAATLYFLMKTGFNGIWQINKNTNGRFGTPSGLLNQKDKVYDYDNVMEWHEALQKCTLISGDFTDCLEYAQPNSFVFLDPPYRGSFTQYGVFFDDTLQLRVIKLLNDLTSAGCHVMMSNRDVGDGFFESRQGDNDLVYFDVTYTAGRRKKNTDGTHSAKKAREILMIGEHNG
;
A
#
# COMPACT_ATOMS: atom_id res chain seq x y z
N MET A 1 -1.97 -4.85 15.46
CA MET A 1 -1.74 -4.87 14.01
C MET A 1 -1.23 -3.52 13.51
N LYS A 2 -0.22 -3.53 12.63
CA LYS A 2 0.39 -2.38 11.93
C LYS A 2 0.46 -2.75 10.44
N PRO A 3 0.64 -1.79 9.49
CA PRO A 3 0.94 -2.13 8.10
C PRO A 3 2.08 -3.15 8.00
N LEU A 4 1.94 -4.13 7.11
CA LEU A 4 2.92 -5.22 6.99
C LEU A 4 4.30 -4.72 6.55
N PHE A 5 4.32 -3.76 5.64
CA PHE A 5 5.53 -3.17 5.09
C PHE A 5 5.36 -1.66 4.88
N MET A 6 6.47 -0.97 4.75
CA MET A 6 6.45 0.42 4.33
C MET A 6 5.98 0.50 2.88
N TRP A 7 5.09 1.43 2.59
CA TRP A 7 4.57 1.68 1.25
C TRP A 7 4.66 3.16 0.92
N ALA A 8 5.06 3.49 -0.30
CA ALA A 8 5.10 4.88 -0.75
C ALA A 8 3.66 5.45 -0.75
N GLY A 9 3.46 6.57 -0.08
CA GLY A 9 2.11 7.14 0.07
C GLY A 9 1.29 6.55 1.23
N GLY A 10 1.84 5.64 2.03
CA GLY A 10 1.09 5.02 3.15
C GLY A 10 0.45 6.04 4.10
N LYS A 11 -0.83 5.82 4.43
CA LYS A 11 -1.73 6.80 5.06
C LYS A 11 -1.62 6.94 6.59
N ASN A 12 -0.70 6.22 7.27
CA ASN A 12 -0.57 6.30 8.72
C ASN A 12 -0.47 7.73 9.28
N LYS A 13 0.25 8.61 8.56
CA LYS A 13 0.40 10.02 8.97
C LYS A 13 -0.85 10.85 8.68
N MET A 14 -1.65 10.43 7.70
CA MET A 14 -2.84 11.13 7.27
C MET A 14 -4.07 10.75 8.11
N LEU A 15 -4.08 9.57 8.74
CA LEU A 15 -5.20 9.12 9.58
C LEU A 15 -5.64 10.16 10.62
N LYS A 16 -4.66 10.83 11.27
CA LYS A 16 -4.97 11.90 12.23
C LYS A 16 -5.64 13.13 11.58
N LYS A 17 -5.27 13.43 10.33
CA LYS A 17 -5.86 14.54 9.57
C LYS A 17 -7.25 14.18 9.03
N TYR A 18 -7.45 12.90 8.74
CA TYR A 18 -8.73 12.37 8.24
C TYR A 18 -9.76 12.09 9.33
N ALA A 19 -9.38 12.17 10.60
CA ALA A 19 -10.21 11.73 11.74
C ALA A 19 -11.64 12.29 11.75
N ASN A 20 -11.83 13.56 11.34
CA ASN A 20 -13.15 14.20 11.30
C ASN A 20 -13.99 13.82 10.08
N TYR A 21 -13.44 13.05 9.15
CA TYR A 21 -14.07 12.65 7.89
C TYR A 21 -14.29 11.14 7.80
N LEU A 22 -13.71 10.39 8.76
CA LEU A 22 -13.87 8.95 8.83
C LEU A 22 -15.24 8.61 9.41
N PRO A 23 -15.95 7.61 8.83
CA PRO A 23 -17.27 7.24 9.32
C PRO A 23 -17.21 6.68 10.74
N GLU A 24 -18.23 6.97 11.53
CA GLU A 24 -18.36 6.41 12.88
C GLU A 24 -18.72 4.93 12.85
N GLN A 25 -19.54 4.52 11.87
CA GLN A 25 -20.02 3.15 11.67
C GLN A 25 -20.01 2.79 10.19
N PHE A 26 -19.80 1.54 9.88
CA PHE A 26 -19.92 0.95 8.54
C PHE A 26 -20.10 -0.57 8.69
N ASP A 27 -20.83 -1.18 7.75
CA ASP A 27 -21.10 -2.62 7.74
C ASP A 27 -20.06 -3.40 6.92
N SER A 28 -19.48 -2.74 5.92
CA SER A 28 -18.40 -3.27 5.12
C SER A 28 -17.34 -2.21 4.83
N TYR A 29 -16.11 -2.67 4.60
CA TYR A 29 -14.97 -1.85 4.22
C TYR A 29 -14.38 -2.31 2.89
N ILE A 30 -14.13 -1.37 1.99
CA ILE A 30 -13.65 -1.64 0.64
C ILE A 30 -12.41 -0.78 0.37
N GLU A 31 -11.29 -1.41 0.01
CA GLU A 31 -10.03 -0.72 -0.33
C GLU A 31 -9.46 -1.28 -1.64
N PRO A 32 -9.79 -0.64 -2.80
CA PRO A 32 -9.35 -1.11 -4.12
C PRO A 32 -7.88 -0.82 -4.45
N PHE A 33 -7.20 -0.02 -3.63
CA PHE A 33 -5.78 0.34 -3.75
C PHE A 33 -5.08 0.07 -2.42
N LEU A 34 -4.98 -1.21 -2.03
CA LEU A 34 -4.58 -1.64 -0.68
C LEU A 34 -3.15 -1.20 -0.31
N GLY A 35 -2.20 -1.32 -1.23
CA GLY A 35 -0.79 -1.04 -0.95
C GLY A 35 -0.30 -1.71 0.33
N GLY A 36 0.14 -0.91 1.32
CA GLY A 36 0.59 -1.40 2.63
C GLY A 36 -0.52 -1.64 3.66
N GLY A 37 -1.79 -1.41 3.32
CA GLY A 37 -2.96 -1.69 4.16
C GLY A 37 -3.10 -0.79 5.39
N ALA A 38 -2.64 0.46 5.33
CA ALA A 38 -2.70 1.37 6.48
C ALA A 38 -4.14 1.75 6.87
N MET A 39 -5.01 1.96 5.89
CA MET A 39 -6.42 2.27 6.12
C MET A 39 -7.20 1.02 6.54
N PHE A 40 -6.92 -0.14 5.94
CA PHE A 40 -7.46 -1.41 6.40
C PHE A 40 -7.15 -1.68 7.89
N VAL A 41 -5.91 -1.43 8.34
CA VAL A 41 -5.55 -1.57 9.76
C VAL A 41 -6.44 -0.70 10.65
N TRP A 42 -6.75 0.53 10.23
CA TRP A 42 -7.67 1.40 10.94
C TRP A 42 -9.10 0.84 10.91
N ALA A 43 -9.60 0.46 9.73
CA ALA A 43 -10.96 -0.05 9.55
C ALA A 43 -11.21 -1.32 10.37
N TYR A 44 -10.27 -2.26 10.34
CA TYR A 44 -10.35 -3.50 11.11
C TYR A 44 -10.38 -3.25 12.62
N LYS A 45 -9.56 -2.30 13.12
CA LYS A 45 -9.60 -1.93 14.54
C LYS A 45 -10.88 -1.22 14.94
N LYS A 46 -11.48 -0.46 14.02
CA LYS A 46 -12.72 0.29 14.27
C LYS A 46 -13.93 -0.65 14.31
N ASN A 47 -14.05 -1.57 13.38
CA ASN A 47 -15.10 -2.58 13.34
C ASN A 47 -14.56 -3.93 12.84
N PRO A 48 -14.07 -4.81 13.74
CA PRO A 48 -13.54 -6.11 13.35
C PRO A 48 -14.61 -7.09 12.84
N GLU A 49 -15.89 -6.78 13.03
CA GLU A 49 -17.01 -7.61 12.57
C GLU A 49 -17.56 -7.20 11.20
N ALA A 50 -17.05 -6.11 10.61
CA ALA A 50 -17.39 -5.74 9.25
C ALA A 50 -16.93 -6.79 8.24
N THR A 51 -17.51 -6.79 7.05
CA THR A 51 -16.95 -7.50 5.90
C THR A 51 -15.90 -6.65 5.22
N PHE A 52 -14.86 -7.29 4.68
CA PHE A 52 -13.73 -6.58 4.09
C PHE A 52 -13.48 -7.05 2.66
N PHE A 53 -13.39 -6.09 1.74
CA PHE A 53 -12.94 -6.31 0.38
C PHE A 53 -11.64 -5.54 0.15
N LEU A 54 -10.57 -6.25 -0.19
CA LEU A 54 -9.23 -5.69 -0.36
C LEU A 54 -8.69 -6.09 -1.73
N ASN A 55 -8.26 -5.09 -2.50
CA ASN A 55 -7.71 -5.28 -3.83
C ASN A 55 -6.46 -4.45 -4.04
N ASP A 56 -5.58 -4.93 -4.88
CA ASP A 56 -4.52 -4.13 -5.51
C ASP A 56 -4.18 -4.74 -6.88
N VAL A 57 -3.88 -3.91 -7.86
CA VAL A 57 -3.46 -4.36 -9.18
C VAL A 57 -2.08 -5.04 -9.15
N ASN A 58 -1.30 -4.80 -8.10
CA ASN A 58 0.01 -5.40 -7.90
C ASN A 58 -0.14 -6.83 -7.34
N GLU A 59 -0.11 -7.80 -8.23
CA GLU A 59 -0.23 -9.23 -7.89
C GLU A 59 0.81 -9.69 -6.87
N ASP A 60 2.01 -9.12 -6.89
CA ASP A 60 3.09 -9.53 -5.99
C ASP A 60 2.77 -9.19 -4.53
N ILE A 61 2.22 -7.99 -4.26
CA ILE A 61 1.82 -7.66 -2.89
C ILE A 61 0.55 -8.41 -2.49
N MET A 62 -0.39 -8.63 -3.41
CA MET A 62 -1.58 -9.42 -3.10
C MET A 62 -1.22 -10.88 -2.81
N ARG A 63 -0.20 -11.43 -3.46
CA ARG A 63 0.34 -12.77 -3.14
C ARG A 63 0.89 -12.84 -1.71
N ILE A 64 1.51 -11.75 -1.19
CA ILE A 64 1.94 -11.71 0.22
C ILE A 64 0.73 -11.83 1.14
N TYR A 65 -0.33 -11.03 0.94
CA TYR A 65 -1.55 -11.09 1.75
C TYR A 65 -2.23 -12.46 1.65
N GLN A 66 -2.36 -13.01 0.44
CA GLN A 66 -2.95 -14.33 0.20
C GLN A 66 -2.15 -15.45 0.87
N SER A 67 -0.81 -15.40 0.83
CA SER A 67 0.05 -16.39 1.48
C SER A 67 -0.05 -16.32 3.01
N ILE A 68 -0.09 -15.12 3.58
CA ILE A 68 -0.33 -14.95 5.02
C ILE A 68 -1.71 -15.49 5.41
N ARG A 69 -2.75 -15.25 4.61
CA ARG A 69 -4.09 -15.77 4.88
C ARG A 69 -4.16 -17.30 4.81
N ASN A 70 -3.57 -17.88 3.76
CA ASN A 70 -3.84 -19.27 3.39
C ASN A 70 -2.77 -20.25 3.91
N ASP A 71 -1.53 -19.79 4.13
CA ASP A 71 -0.37 -20.66 4.42
C ASP A 71 0.68 -19.94 5.28
N VAL A 72 0.22 -19.35 6.38
CA VAL A 72 1.09 -18.56 7.28
C VAL A 72 2.24 -19.38 7.86
N GLY A 73 2.06 -20.68 8.09
CA GLY A 73 3.10 -21.56 8.63
C GLY A 73 4.32 -21.64 7.71
N ASN A 74 4.14 -21.95 6.42
CA ASN A 74 5.24 -21.98 5.46
C ASN A 74 5.81 -20.60 5.17
N PHE A 75 4.97 -19.55 5.20
CA PHE A 75 5.40 -18.16 5.07
C PHE A 75 6.39 -17.78 6.18
N LEU A 76 6.05 -18.08 7.44
CA LEU A 76 6.89 -17.81 8.60
C LEU A 76 8.16 -18.68 8.61
N THR A 77 8.04 -19.98 8.30
CA THR A 77 9.20 -20.89 8.20
C THR A 77 10.24 -20.37 7.20
N THR A 78 9.77 -19.86 6.05
CA THR A 78 10.66 -19.26 5.04
C THR A 78 11.35 -18.00 5.54
N LEU A 79 10.60 -17.13 6.25
CA LEU A 79 11.14 -15.90 6.84
C LEU A 79 12.15 -16.20 7.96
N ASP A 80 11.87 -17.18 8.81
CA ASP A 80 12.77 -17.59 9.89
C ASP A 80 14.10 -18.08 9.35
N LYS A 81 14.07 -18.93 8.32
CA LYS A 81 15.29 -19.37 7.63
C LYS A 81 16.12 -18.20 7.11
N TYR A 82 15.48 -17.24 6.42
CA TYR A 82 16.22 -16.07 5.92
C TYR A 82 16.73 -15.19 7.06
N GLN A 83 16.01 -15.05 8.14
CA GLN A 83 16.41 -14.28 9.30
C GLN A 83 17.60 -14.93 10.03
N GLU A 84 17.56 -16.24 10.23
CA GLU A 84 18.67 -17.02 10.82
C GLU A 84 19.96 -16.90 10.00
N ASP A 85 19.85 -17.02 8.67
CA ASP A 85 20.98 -16.88 7.77
C ASP A 85 21.53 -15.43 7.72
N PHE A 86 20.65 -14.43 7.84
CA PHE A 86 20.98 -13.02 7.61
C PHE A 86 21.51 -12.30 8.85
N LEU A 87 20.90 -12.50 10.03
CA LEU A 87 21.22 -11.71 11.22
C LEU A 87 22.67 -11.86 11.71
N PRO A 88 23.32 -13.03 11.65
CA PRO A 88 24.72 -13.18 12.07
C PRO A 88 25.71 -12.48 11.14
N LEU A 89 25.32 -12.16 9.91
CA LEU A 89 26.21 -11.62 8.89
C LEU A 89 26.64 -10.18 9.20
N SER A 90 27.87 -9.84 8.82
CA SER A 90 28.33 -8.44 8.75
C SER A 90 27.58 -7.64 7.68
N LYS A 91 27.56 -6.32 7.78
CA LYS A 91 26.89 -5.48 6.76
C LYS A 91 27.29 -5.75 5.31
N PRO A 92 28.58 -5.94 4.96
CA PRO A 92 28.96 -6.29 3.59
C PRO A 92 28.41 -7.65 3.15
N GLU A 93 28.37 -8.64 4.06
CA GLU A 93 27.82 -9.98 3.77
C GLU A 93 26.29 -9.90 3.64
N ARG A 94 25.59 -9.16 4.50
CA ARG A 94 24.16 -8.89 4.37
C ARG A 94 23.81 -8.26 3.03
N LYS A 95 24.65 -7.37 2.54
CA LYS A 95 24.46 -6.74 1.22
C LYS A 95 24.62 -7.78 0.11
N LYS A 96 25.61 -8.69 0.20
CA LYS A 96 25.77 -9.80 -0.75
C LYS A 96 24.56 -10.74 -0.71
N PHE A 97 24.14 -11.13 0.50
CA PHE A 97 22.95 -11.97 0.71
C PHE A 97 21.71 -11.35 0.06
N TYR A 98 21.43 -10.07 0.35
CA TYR A 98 20.31 -9.34 -0.24
C TYR A 98 20.31 -9.39 -1.77
N TYR A 99 21.44 -9.06 -2.39
CA TYR A 99 21.50 -9.02 -3.85
C TYR A 99 21.44 -10.43 -4.47
N ALA A 100 21.99 -11.44 -3.85
CA ALA A 100 21.87 -12.83 -4.29
C ALA A 100 20.40 -13.28 -4.25
N LEU A 101 19.73 -13.07 -3.11
CA LEU A 101 18.31 -13.41 -2.95
C LEU A 101 17.41 -12.62 -3.93
N ARG A 102 17.70 -11.35 -4.16
CA ARG A 102 16.96 -10.53 -5.15
C ARG A 102 17.13 -11.06 -6.58
N GLN A 103 18.33 -11.53 -6.94
CA GLN A 103 18.57 -12.14 -8.25
C GLN A 103 17.85 -13.49 -8.36
N GLU A 104 17.86 -14.31 -7.32
CA GLU A 104 17.08 -15.55 -7.30
C GLU A 104 15.59 -15.26 -7.47
N HIS A 105 15.05 -14.28 -6.76
CA HIS A 105 13.66 -13.85 -6.92
C HIS A 105 13.36 -13.35 -8.33
N ALA A 106 14.29 -12.66 -8.98
CA ALA A 106 14.06 -12.10 -10.31
C ALA A 106 14.07 -13.15 -11.44
N TYR A 107 14.94 -14.17 -11.33
CA TYR A 107 15.23 -15.07 -12.44
C TYR A 107 14.88 -16.54 -12.19
N ASN A 108 14.76 -16.93 -10.91
CA ASN A 108 14.61 -18.34 -10.52
C ASN A 108 13.40 -18.60 -9.60
N TYR A 109 12.46 -17.66 -9.51
CA TYR A 109 11.30 -17.75 -8.63
C TYR A 109 10.42 -18.97 -8.91
N GLN A 110 10.43 -19.50 -10.13
CA GLN A 110 9.67 -20.69 -10.51
C GLN A 110 10.04 -21.96 -9.72
N LYS A 111 11.19 -21.93 -9.00
CA LYS A 111 11.61 -23.01 -8.10
C LYS A 111 10.85 -23.02 -6.78
N TRP A 112 10.17 -21.91 -6.44
CA TRP A 112 9.49 -21.69 -5.18
C TRP A 112 7.99 -21.93 -5.32
N THR A 113 7.38 -22.34 -4.23
CA THR A 113 5.94 -22.25 -4.08
C THR A 113 5.51 -20.77 -4.06
N ALA A 114 4.22 -20.50 -4.28
CA ALA A 114 3.71 -19.13 -4.21
C ALA A 114 3.96 -18.49 -2.82
N THR A 115 3.89 -19.29 -1.75
CA THR A 115 4.15 -18.85 -0.38
C THR A 115 5.63 -18.53 -0.14
N GLU A 116 6.55 -19.37 -0.63
CA GLU A 116 8.00 -19.12 -0.52
C GLU A 116 8.39 -17.86 -1.31
N GLU A 117 7.84 -17.69 -2.51
CA GLU A 117 8.06 -16.48 -3.32
C GLU A 117 7.56 -15.23 -2.59
N ALA A 118 6.35 -15.27 -2.03
CA ALA A 118 5.76 -14.18 -1.27
C ALA A 118 6.59 -13.83 -0.02
N ALA A 119 7.04 -14.83 0.73
CA ALA A 119 7.91 -14.64 1.90
C ALA A 119 9.27 -14.05 1.51
N THR A 120 9.85 -14.53 0.39
CA THR A 120 11.09 -13.97 -0.16
C THR A 120 10.93 -12.49 -0.52
N LEU A 121 9.86 -12.16 -1.21
CA LEU A 121 9.57 -10.77 -1.57
C LEU A 121 9.35 -9.89 -0.32
N TYR A 122 8.57 -10.38 0.65
CA TYR A 122 8.38 -9.68 1.91
C TYR A 122 9.70 -9.41 2.64
N PHE A 123 10.60 -10.41 2.73
CA PHE A 123 11.94 -10.24 3.28
C PHE A 123 12.75 -9.17 2.54
N LEU A 124 12.74 -9.19 1.21
CA LEU A 124 13.40 -8.20 0.37
C LEU A 124 12.82 -6.79 0.59
N MET A 125 11.51 -6.65 0.75
CA MET A 125 10.88 -5.36 1.06
C MET A 125 11.26 -4.86 2.47
N LYS A 126 11.37 -5.74 3.46
CA LYS A 126 11.78 -5.38 4.84
C LYS A 126 13.25 -4.98 4.94
N THR A 127 14.10 -5.47 4.04
CA THR A 127 15.55 -5.20 4.00
C THR A 127 15.95 -4.26 2.88
N GLY A 128 15.04 -3.92 1.98
CA GLY A 128 15.21 -2.99 0.88
C GLY A 128 15.24 -1.52 1.31
N PHE A 129 15.72 -0.66 0.43
CA PHE A 129 15.87 0.78 0.69
C PHE A 129 14.51 1.46 0.90
N ASN A 130 14.29 1.98 2.09
CA ASN A 130 13.07 2.71 2.51
C ASN A 130 11.75 1.96 2.27
N GLY A 131 11.77 0.63 2.13
CA GLY A 131 10.58 -0.15 1.81
C GLY A 131 9.93 0.25 0.47
N ILE A 132 10.68 0.88 -0.42
CA ILE A 132 10.18 1.31 -1.72
C ILE A 132 9.95 0.06 -2.58
N TRP A 133 8.77 -0.07 -3.15
CA TRP A 133 8.53 -0.98 -4.26
C TRP A 133 8.97 -0.31 -5.56
N GLN A 134 9.83 -0.97 -6.32
CA GLN A 134 10.13 -0.58 -7.70
C GLN A 134 10.54 -1.80 -8.51
N ILE A 135 10.14 -1.81 -9.77
CA ILE A 135 10.63 -2.76 -10.76
C ILE A 135 11.91 -2.23 -11.42
N ASN A 136 12.75 -3.14 -11.91
CA ASN A 136 13.99 -2.77 -12.58
C ASN A 136 14.23 -3.69 -13.80
N LYS A 137 14.74 -3.13 -14.88
CA LYS A 137 15.13 -3.91 -16.07
C LYS A 137 16.20 -4.97 -15.73
N ASN A 138 17.12 -4.65 -14.81
CA ASN A 138 18.17 -5.57 -14.36
C ASN A 138 17.65 -6.72 -13.44
N THR A 139 16.38 -6.74 -13.15
CA THR A 139 15.67 -7.80 -12.40
C THR A 139 14.52 -8.37 -13.21
N ASN A 140 14.68 -8.42 -14.53
CA ASN A 140 13.68 -8.96 -15.46
C ASN A 140 12.28 -8.33 -15.30
N GLY A 141 12.22 -7.02 -15.02
CA GLY A 141 10.96 -6.31 -14.79
C GLY A 141 10.27 -6.63 -13.45
N ARG A 142 10.92 -7.40 -12.57
CA ARG A 142 10.44 -7.74 -11.23
C ARG A 142 10.99 -6.78 -10.17
N PHE A 143 10.72 -7.07 -8.90
CA PHE A 143 11.19 -6.28 -7.76
C PHE A 143 12.70 -6.01 -7.83
N GLY A 144 13.10 -4.75 -7.89
CA GLY A 144 14.45 -4.31 -8.16
C GLY A 144 15.01 -3.28 -7.20
N THR A 145 14.35 -3.03 -6.07
CA THR A 145 14.80 -2.08 -5.05
C THR A 145 16.23 -2.39 -4.59
N PRO A 146 17.10 -1.41 -4.42
CA PRO A 146 18.43 -1.62 -3.83
C PRO A 146 18.32 -1.96 -2.34
N SER A 147 19.39 -2.57 -1.78
CA SER A 147 19.45 -2.86 -0.34
C SER A 147 19.31 -1.59 0.50
N GLY A 148 18.65 -1.71 1.64
CA GLY A 148 18.57 -0.67 2.66
C GLY A 148 19.84 -0.56 3.49
N LEU A 149 19.72 0.03 4.70
CA LEU A 149 20.83 0.22 5.63
C LEU A 149 21.32 -1.10 6.28
N LEU A 150 20.51 -2.17 6.23
CA LEU A 150 20.78 -3.50 6.76
C LEU A 150 21.24 -3.50 8.24
N ASN A 151 20.59 -2.66 9.05
CA ASN A 151 20.93 -2.43 10.47
C ASN A 151 20.07 -3.26 11.44
N GLN A 152 19.33 -4.26 10.94
CA GLN A 152 18.51 -5.15 11.78
C GLN A 152 19.41 -5.81 12.84
N LYS A 153 18.99 -5.75 14.12
CA LYS A 153 19.73 -6.32 15.25
C LYS A 153 19.18 -7.70 15.61
N ASP A 154 17.94 -7.74 15.99
CA ASP A 154 17.33 -8.91 16.63
C ASP A 154 16.32 -9.61 15.73
N LYS A 155 15.67 -8.88 14.83
CA LYS A 155 14.67 -9.41 13.91
C LYS A 155 14.58 -8.62 12.60
N VAL A 156 14.19 -9.31 11.53
CA VAL A 156 13.89 -8.69 10.22
C VAL A 156 12.40 -8.39 10.11
N TYR A 157 11.55 -9.23 10.66
CA TYR A 157 10.10 -9.09 10.63
C TYR A 157 9.49 -9.17 12.03
N ASP A 158 8.21 -8.87 12.16
CA ASP A 158 7.45 -8.90 13.40
C ASP A 158 6.46 -10.06 13.34
N TYR A 159 6.78 -11.17 14.03
CA TYR A 159 5.97 -12.39 14.06
C TYR A 159 4.53 -12.10 14.50
N ASP A 160 4.36 -11.41 15.64
CA ASP A 160 3.03 -11.13 16.18
C ASP A 160 2.18 -10.31 15.21
N ASN A 161 2.81 -9.33 14.52
CA ASN A 161 2.11 -8.55 13.52
C ASN A 161 1.69 -9.39 12.31
N VAL A 162 2.49 -10.36 11.88
CA VAL A 162 2.10 -11.28 10.78
C VAL A 162 0.93 -12.16 11.21
N MET A 163 0.92 -12.66 12.45
CA MET A 163 -0.18 -13.45 12.98
C MET A 163 -1.46 -12.64 13.16
N GLU A 164 -1.39 -11.39 13.64
CA GLU A 164 -2.53 -10.48 13.67
C GLU A 164 -3.13 -10.24 12.27
N TRP A 165 -2.26 -10.12 11.25
CA TRP A 165 -2.72 -10.03 9.86
C TRP A 165 -3.35 -11.33 9.38
N HIS A 166 -2.78 -12.50 9.72
CA HIS A 166 -3.36 -13.80 9.38
C HIS A 166 -4.81 -13.91 9.86
N GLU A 167 -5.05 -13.56 11.13
CA GLU A 167 -6.39 -13.58 11.71
C GLU A 167 -7.34 -12.59 11.01
N ALA A 168 -6.90 -11.35 10.81
CA ALA A 168 -7.71 -10.33 10.16
C ALA A 168 -8.08 -10.72 8.71
N LEU A 169 -7.14 -11.28 7.96
CA LEU A 169 -7.33 -11.66 6.57
C LEU A 169 -8.30 -12.83 6.38
N GLN A 170 -8.60 -13.63 7.41
CA GLN A 170 -9.63 -14.68 7.33
C GLN A 170 -11.02 -14.12 7.04
N LYS A 171 -11.28 -12.85 7.42
CA LYS A 171 -12.54 -12.14 7.19
C LYS A 171 -12.57 -11.35 5.87
N CYS A 172 -11.50 -11.42 5.07
CA CYS A 172 -11.33 -10.58 3.89
C CYS A 172 -11.55 -11.35 2.59
N THR A 173 -12.25 -10.72 1.65
CA THR A 173 -12.15 -11.07 0.24
C THR A 173 -10.91 -10.39 -0.35
N LEU A 174 -9.98 -11.17 -0.90
CA LEU A 174 -8.73 -10.68 -1.48
C LEU A 174 -8.75 -10.91 -2.99
N ILE A 175 -8.65 -9.85 -3.76
CA ILE A 175 -8.61 -9.89 -5.24
C ILE A 175 -7.36 -9.16 -5.72
N SER A 176 -6.87 -9.54 -6.90
CA SER A 176 -5.88 -8.76 -7.64
C SER A 176 -6.46 -8.47 -9.03
N GLY A 177 -6.91 -7.22 -9.23
CA GLY A 177 -7.63 -6.86 -10.44
C GLY A 177 -7.80 -5.36 -10.61
N ASP A 178 -8.69 -4.98 -11.53
CA ASP A 178 -9.05 -3.57 -11.74
C ASP A 178 -9.76 -3.01 -10.51
N PHE A 179 -9.49 -1.76 -10.19
CA PHE A 179 -10.08 -1.12 -9.02
C PHE A 179 -11.62 -1.00 -9.10
N THR A 180 -12.21 -1.08 -10.29
CA THR A 180 -13.67 -1.05 -10.48
C THR A 180 -14.36 -2.36 -10.11
N ASP A 181 -13.61 -3.47 -9.94
CA ASP A 181 -14.16 -4.77 -9.52
C ASP A 181 -14.80 -4.66 -8.11
N CYS A 182 -14.43 -3.65 -7.34
CA CYS A 182 -15.02 -3.39 -6.02
C CYS A 182 -16.52 -3.05 -6.06
N LEU A 183 -17.06 -2.61 -7.20
CA LEU A 183 -18.49 -2.29 -7.35
C LEU A 183 -19.40 -3.48 -7.03
N GLU A 184 -18.95 -4.70 -7.30
CA GLU A 184 -19.72 -5.92 -7.01
C GLU A 184 -19.90 -6.18 -5.51
N TYR A 185 -19.06 -5.56 -4.68
CA TYR A 185 -19.04 -5.72 -3.21
C TYR A 185 -19.62 -4.53 -2.48
N ALA A 186 -19.94 -3.45 -3.20
CA ALA A 186 -20.48 -2.24 -2.61
C ALA A 186 -21.95 -2.44 -2.19
N GLN A 187 -22.24 -2.04 -0.95
CA GLN A 187 -23.57 -2.07 -0.36
C GLN A 187 -23.84 -0.71 0.31
N PRO A 188 -25.09 -0.31 0.52
CA PRO A 188 -25.39 0.84 1.38
C PRO A 188 -24.67 0.68 2.72
N ASN A 189 -24.20 1.78 3.30
CA ASN A 189 -23.35 1.83 4.52
C ASN A 189 -21.97 1.20 4.38
N SER A 190 -21.48 0.88 3.17
CA SER A 190 -20.08 0.55 2.98
C SER A 190 -19.19 1.78 3.15
N PHE A 191 -18.07 1.63 3.83
CA PHE A 191 -16.98 2.60 3.77
C PHE A 191 -15.97 2.22 2.70
N VAL A 192 -15.75 3.09 1.73
CA VAL A 192 -14.81 2.87 0.62
C VAL A 192 -13.67 3.88 0.69
N PHE A 193 -12.44 3.40 0.69
CA PHE A 193 -11.25 4.25 0.65
C PHE A 193 -10.48 4.07 -0.66
N LEU A 194 -10.41 5.13 -1.46
CA LEU A 194 -9.74 5.17 -2.75
C LEU A 194 -8.40 5.92 -2.62
N ASP A 195 -7.29 5.22 -2.78
CA ASP A 195 -5.93 5.78 -2.73
C ASP A 195 -5.14 5.49 -4.00
N PRO A 196 -5.58 6.01 -5.15
CA PRO A 196 -4.93 5.75 -6.43
C PRO A 196 -3.53 6.37 -6.47
N PRO A 197 -2.67 5.96 -7.41
CA PRO A 197 -1.44 6.68 -7.70
C PRO A 197 -1.71 8.17 -7.93
N TYR A 198 -0.98 9.03 -7.20
CA TYR A 198 -1.23 10.47 -7.19
C TYR A 198 -0.86 11.15 -8.51
N ARG A 199 -1.67 12.12 -8.93
CA ARG A 199 -1.37 12.98 -10.08
C ARG A 199 -0.02 13.67 -9.94
N GLY A 200 0.74 13.73 -11.04
CA GLY A 200 2.05 14.35 -11.08
C GLY A 200 3.10 13.66 -10.20
N SER A 201 2.83 12.45 -9.69
CA SER A 201 3.82 11.61 -9.04
C SER A 201 4.41 10.62 -10.04
N PHE A 202 5.71 10.31 -9.86
CA PHE A 202 6.32 9.23 -10.62
C PHE A 202 5.90 7.89 -10.00
N THR A 203 5.10 7.12 -10.73
CA THR A 203 4.68 5.79 -10.29
C THR A 203 5.71 4.75 -10.73
N GLN A 204 6.27 4.03 -9.77
CA GLN A 204 7.22 2.93 -10.02
C GLN A 204 6.54 1.56 -10.09
N TYR A 205 5.22 1.53 -10.17
CA TYR A 205 4.41 0.29 -10.13
C TYR A 205 4.26 -0.38 -11.50
N GLY A 206 4.97 0.09 -12.53
CA GLY A 206 4.88 -0.48 -13.88
C GLY A 206 3.62 -0.09 -14.66
N VAL A 207 2.66 0.56 -14.02
CA VAL A 207 1.44 1.08 -14.64
C VAL A 207 1.52 2.61 -14.68
N PHE A 208 1.35 3.18 -15.86
CA PHE A 208 1.22 4.63 -16.01
C PHE A 208 -0.21 5.03 -15.61
N PHE A 209 -0.35 5.79 -14.52
CA PHE A 209 -1.65 6.25 -14.04
C PHE A 209 -1.88 7.69 -14.49
N ASP A 210 -2.51 7.84 -15.64
CA ASP A 210 -2.77 9.12 -16.31
C ASP A 210 -4.09 9.77 -15.86
N ASP A 211 -4.40 10.91 -16.45
CA ASP A 211 -5.64 11.63 -16.17
C ASP A 211 -6.89 10.83 -16.59
N THR A 212 -6.79 9.94 -17.57
CA THR A 212 -7.91 9.05 -17.96
C THR A 212 -8.25 8.08 -16.82
N LEU A 213 -7.24 7.48 -16.21
CA LEU A 213 -7.43 6.63 -15.04
C LEU A 213 -7.90 7.42 -13.82
N GLN A 214 -7.41 8.65 -13.62
CA GLN A 214 -7.92 9.55 -12.57
C GLN A 214 -9.42 9.83 -12.75
N LEU A 215 -9.88 10.07 -13.98
CA LEU A 215 -11.30 10.26 -14.29
C LEU A 215 -12.14 9.00 -14.02
N ARG A 216 -11.59 7.80 -14.27
CA ARG A 216 -12.26 6.54 -13.90
C ARG A 216 -12.42 6.41 -12.39
N VAL A 217 -11.43 6.85 -11.60
CA VAL A 217 -11.53 6.81 -10.12
C VAL A 217 -12.57 7.82 -9.62
N ILE A 218 -12.64 9.03 -10.19
CA ILE A 218 -13.69 10.00 -9.83
C ILE A 218 -15.08 9.46 -10.20
N LYS A 219 -15.20 8.83 -11.37
CA LYS A 219 -16.45 8.16 -11.75
C LYS A 219 -16.83 7.06 -10.76
N LEU A 220 -15.87 6.21 -10.38
CA LEU A 220 -16.08 5.16 -9.37
C LEU A 220 -16.54 5.75 -8.03
N LEU A 221 -15.94 6.86 -7.57
CA LEU A 221 -16.37 7.55 -6.36
C LEU A 221 -17.85 7.93 -6.46
N ASN A 222 -18.27 8.55 -7.56
CA ASN A 222 -19.66 8.98 -7.76
C ASN A 222 -20.62 7.77 -7.85
N ASP A 223 -20.24 6.70 -8.55
CA ASP A 223 -21.05 5.50 -8.66
C ASP A 223 -21.28 4.85 -7.28
N LEU A 224 -20.22 4.75 -6.46
CA LEU A 224 -20.28 4.21 -5.10
C LEU A 224 -21.10 5.10 -4.15
N THR A 225 -20.92 6.42 -4.24
CA THR A 225 -21.72 7.38 -3.45
C THR A 225 -23.21 7.25 -3.79
N SER A 226 -23.52 7.13 -5.09
CA SER A 226 -24.89 6.91 -5.55
C SER A 226 -25.49 5.58 -5.10
N ALA A 227 -24.64 4.57 -4.83
CA ALA A 227 -25.03 3.28 -4.26
C ALA A 227 -25.20 3.31 -2.73
N GLY A 228 -25.07 4.49 -2.09
CA GLY A 228 -25.25 4.66 -0.64
C GLY A 228 -24.00 4.40 0.19
N CYS A 229 -22.82 4.39 -0.43
CA CYS A 229 -21.55 4.23 0.28
C CYS A 229 -21.05 5.59 0.82
N HIS A 230 -20.32 5.56 1.94
CA HIS A 230 -19.43 6.64 2.33
C HIS A 230 -18.08 6.45 1.63
N VAL A 231 -17.70 7.37 0.75
CA VAL A 231 -16.50 7.21 -0.09
C VAL A 231 -15.51 8.32 0.20
N MET A 232 -14.25 7.95 0.45
CA MET A 232 -13.16 8.90 0.60
C MET A 232 -12.08 8.61 -0.44
N MET A 233 -11.70 9.59 -1.24
CA MET A 233 -10.62 9.50 -2.23
C MET A 233 -9.50 10.47 -1.88
N SER A 234 -8.30 9.97 -1.64
CA SER A 234 -7.10 10.77 -1.46
C SER A 234 -6.38 11.01 -2.78
N ASN A 235 -5.79 12.19 -2.97
CA ASN A 235 -4.93 12.47 -4.11
C ASN A 235 -4.00 13.67 -3.80
N ARG A 236 -3.19 14.04 -4.79
CA ARG A 236 -2.36 15.22 -4.75
C ARG A 236 -2.94 16.32 -5.61
N ASP A 237 -3.07 17.50 -5.04
CA ASP A 237 -3.35 18.71 -5.78
C ASP A 237 -2.05 19.23 -6.43
N VAL A 238 -2.09 19.43 -7.74
CA VAL A 238 -1.00 20.03 -8.50
C VAL A 238 -1.27 21.51 -8.85
N GLY A 239 -2.41 22.05 -8.40
CA GLY A 239 -2.78 23.46 -8.52
C GLY A 239 -3.33 23.85 -9.92
N ASP A 240 -3.88 22.91 -10.66
CA ASP A 240 -4.43 23.11 -12.01
C ASP A 240 -5.97 23.08 -12.08
N GLY A 241 -6.65 22.98 -10.94
CA GLY A 241 -8.12 22.94 -10.85
C GLY A 241 -8.74 21.62 -11.33
N PHE A 242 -7.94 20.55 -11.47
CA PHE A 242 -8.43 19.28 -12.00
C PHE A 242 -9.53 18.66 -11.14
N PHE A 243 -9.35 18.63 -9.83
CA PHE A 243 -10.31 18.04 -8.90
C PHE A 243 -11.48 18.99 -8.64
N GLU A 244 -11.22 20.28 -8.49
CA GLU A 244 -12.24 21.32 -8.27
C GLU A 244 -13.28 21.35 -9.40
N SER A 245 -12.83 21.22 -10.64
CA SER A 245 -13.73 21.22 -11.81
C SER A 245 -14.54 19.93 -11.96
N ARG A 246 -14.29 18.91 -11.11
CA ARG A 246 -14.90 17.56 -11.20
C ARG A 246 -15.45 17.06 -9.87
N GLN A 247 -15.45 17.91 -8.84
CA GLN A 247 -15.94 17.48 -7.53
C GLN A 247 -17.46 17.19 -7.54
N GLY A 248 -18.25 17.86 -8.39
CA GLY A 248 -19.71 17.72 -8.39
C GLY A 248 -20.29 18.07 -7.01
N ASP A 249 -21.11 17.19 -6.47
CA ASP A 249 -21.74 17.34 -5.14
C ASP A 249 -20.85 16.79 -4.00
N ASN A 250 -19.62 16.33 -4.31
CA ASN A 250 -18.70 15.79 -3.29
C ASN A 250 -17.97 16.93 -2.55
N ASP A 251 -17.66 16.72 -1.29
CA ASP A 251 -16.82 17.62 -0.54
C ASP A 251 -15.36 17.50 -0.95
N LEU A 252 -14.64 18.62 -1.02
CA LEU A 252 -13.22 18.66 -1.35
C LEU A 252 -12.44 19.37 -0.25
N VAL A 253 -11.59 18.62 0.44
CA VAL A 253 -10.79 19.09 1.57
C VAL A 253 -9.30 19.09 1.24
N TYR A 254 -8.56 20.11 1.67
CA TYR A 254 -7.15 20.29 1.38
C TYR A 254 -6.29 20.14 2.62
N PHE A 255 -5.13 19.50 2.45
CA PHE A 255 -4.13 19.31 3.52
C PHE A 255 -2.75 19.72 3.04
N ASP A 256 -2.11 20.64 3.75
CA ASP A 256 -0.69 20.90 3.58
C ASP A 256 0.12 19.75 4.18
N VAL A 257 1.01 19.18 3.36
CA VAL A 257 1.86 18.04 3.72
C VAL A 257 3.32 18.30 3.39
N THR A 258 4.19 17.65 4.14
CA THR A 258 5.63 17.69 3.90
C THR A 258 6.12 16.26 3.64
N TYR A 259 6.55 15.98 2.41
CA TYR A 259 7.10 14.67 2.06
C TYR A 259 8.53 14.55 2.58
N THR A 260 8.75 13.61 3.49
CA THR A 260 10.07 13.30 4.05
C THR A 260 10.80 12.17 3.30
N ALA A 261 10.07 11.37 2.52
CA ALA A 261 10.60 10.30 1.68
C ALA A 261 10.87 10.83 0.26
N GLY A 262 12.11 10.74 -0.20
CA GLY A 262 12.52 11.19 -1.53
C GLY A 262 13.85 11.96 -1.52
N ARG A 263 14.39 12.27 -2.70
CA ARG A 263 15.57 13.15 -2.81
C ARG A 263 15.22 14.53 -2.28
N ARG A 264 15.87 14.91 -1.18
CA ARG A 264 15.78 16.28 -0.66
C ARG A 264 16.37 17.25 -1.69
N LYS A 265 15.66 18.33 -1.97
CA LYS A 265 16.19 19.39 -2.84
C LYS A 265 17.34 20.06 -2.09
N LYS A 266 18.53 20.06 -2.69
CA LYS A 266 19.67 20.81 -2.15
C LYS A 266 19.45 22.28 -2.47
N ASN A 267 19.38 23.15 -1.47
CA ASN A 267 19.26 24.58 -1.61
C ASN A 267 20.60 25.20 -2.01
N THR A 268 20.60 26.44 -2.48
CA THR A 268 21.80 27.20 -2.85
C THR A 268 22.75 27.42 -1.67
N ASP A 269 22.23 27.38 -0.43
CA ASP A 269 23.00 27.49 0.82
C ASP A 269 23.55 26.13 1.34
N GLY A 270 23.38 25.05 0.58
CA GLY A 270 23.82 23.71 0.95
C GLY A 270 22.87 22.95 1.88
N THR A 271 21.80 23.57 2.37
CA THR A 271 20.78 22.92 3.18
C THR A 271 19.85 22.06 2.34
N HIS A 272 19.15 21.08 2.96
CA HIS A 272 18.20 20.24 2.29
C HIS A 272 16.78 20.54 2.77
N SER A 273 15.91 20.99 1.87
CA SER A 273 14.49 21.20 2.18
C SER A 273 13.65 20.00 1.81
N ALA A 274 12.67 19.69 2.68
CA ALA A 274 11.64 18.73 2.37
C ALA A 274 10.64 19.36 1.37
N LYS A 275 10.10 18.54 0.46
CA LYS A 275 9.15 19.01 -0.55
C LYS A 275 7.79 19.25 0.11
N LYS A 276 7.34 20.51 0.14
CA LYS A 276 5.95 20.85 0.49
C LYS A 276 5.04 20.44 -0.67
N ALA A 277 3.87 19.93 -0.34
CA ALA A 277 2.83 19.59 -1.31
C ALA A 277 1.45 19.80 -0.66
N ARG A 278 0.42 19.89 -1.47
CA ARG A 278 -0.97 19.92 -1.04
C ARG A 278 -1.62 18.59 -1.46
N GLU A 279 -2.20 17.88 -0.50
CA GLU A 279 -3.04 16.71 -0.75
C GLU A 279 -4.50 17.11 -0.66
N ILE A 280 -5.35 16.38 -1.37
CA ILE A 280 -6.80 16.52 -1.31
C ILE A 280 -7.42 15.25 -0.72
N LEU A 281 -8.60 15.42 -0.14
CA LEU A 281 -9.53 14.38 0.17
C LEU A 281 -10.88 14.77 -0.45
N MET A 282 -11.34 13.96 -1.41
CA MET A 282 -12.68 14.10 -1.97
C MET A 282 -13.59 13.12 -1.26
N ILE A 283 -14.75 13.59 -0.78
CA ILE A 283 -15.65 12.82 0.06
C ILE A 283 -17.03 12.82 -0.59
N GLY A 284 -17.52 11.62 -0.89
CA GLY A 284 -18.88 11.37 -1.33
C GLY A 284 -19.70 10.79 -0.16
N GLU A 285 -20.75 11.50 0.21
CA GLU A 285 -21.72 11.03 1.19
C GLU A 285 -23.12 10.99 0.56
N HIS A 286 -23.83 9.89 0.79
CA HIS A 286 -25.22 9.80 0.40
C HIS A 286 -26.04 10.59 1.43
N ASN A 287 -26.44 11.79 1.08
CA ASN A 287 -27.43 12.54 1.86
C ASN A 287 -28.81 11.94 1.56
N GLY A 288 -29.23 10.95 2.38
CA GLY A 288 -30.53 10.28 2.30
C GLY A 288 -31.72 11.19 2.60
#